data_6b21d44ab3547c4a86f2840ce10d6183
#
_entry.id   6b21d44ab3547c4a86f2840ce10d6183
#
_cell.length_a   1.000
_cell.length_b   1.000
_cell.length_c   1.000
_cell.angle_alpha   90.00
_cell.angle_beta   90.00
_cell.angle_gamma   90.00
#
_symmetry.space_group_name_H-M   'P 1'
#
loop_
_entity.id
_entity.type
_entity.pdbx_description
1 polymer ?
#
loop_
_entity_poly.entity_id
_entity_poly.type
_entity_poly.pdbx_seq_one_letter_code
_entity_poly.pdbx_strand_id
1 'polypeptide(L)'
;MKKLFLTILFVMLFSLNAFADSMTHDIDIQNRIDSIGFNILNSNKINKPVVFRYRFENSTKFKKSGAKGHKITIYDDDYMHAENDDEIAAFLAMKISAAVKSYDKSAIPVVNSLQSRIMPKKYEVFYDKQAVDFVVNAGYNPLGLITFITKTCPQKNSDFISRHNLTSKRLAIIYERIFTQYPYFLTNNVYIHNDYYQNFLLNSINNRKLLEDKLKYNYHYEIHYE
;
A
#
# COMPACT_ATOMS: atom_id res chain seq x y z
N MET A 1 -34.08 -40.48 -20.55
CA MET A 1 -32.83 -40.73 -19.82
C MET A 1 -31.60 -40.22 -20.55
N LYS A 2 -31.32 -40.53 -21.83
CA LYS A 2 -30.12 -40.03 -22.55
C LYS A 2 -30.01 -38.49 -22.62
N LYS A 3 -31.11 -37.75 -22.85
CA LYS A 3 -31.12 -36.30 -22.93
C LYS A 3 -30.78 -35.65 -21.57
N LEU A 4 -31.31 -36.21 -20.46
CA LEU A 4 -31.03 -35.72 -19.09
C LEU A 4 -29.57 -35.96 -18.73
N PHE A 5 -29.00 -37.11 -19.08
CA PHE A 5 -27.61 -37.42 -18.85
C PHE A 5 -26.68 -36.48 -19.62
N LEU A 6 -27.00 -36.15 -20.87
CA LEU A 6 -26.23 -35.23 -21.70
C LEU A 6 -26.27 -33.81 -21.14
N THR A 7 -27.41 -33.37 -20.62
CA THR A 7 -27.54 -32.03 -19.99
C THR A 7 -26.72 -31.94 -18.70
N ILE A 8 -26.75 -32.98 -17.86
CA ILE A 8 -25.96 -33.03 -16.62
C ILE A 8 -24.46 -33.03 -16.93
N LEU A 9 -24.04 -33.82 -17.93
CA LEU A 9 -22.64 -33.87 -18.37
C LEU A 9 -22.17 -32.50 -18.90
N PHE A 10 -23.00 -31.79 -19.66
CA PHE A 10 -22.70 -30.46 -20.20
C PHE A 10 -22.58 -29.44 -19.09
N VAL A 11 -23.48 -29.44 -18.10
CA VAL A 11 -23.39 -28.54 -16.92
C VAL A 11 -22.14 -28.82 -16.10
N MET A 12 -21.77 -30.08 -15.88
CA MET A 12 -20.52 -30.45 -15.19
C MET A 12 -19.28 -29.98 -15.94
N LEU A 13 -19.23 -30.11 -17.26
CA LEU A 13 -18.09 -29.65 -18.07
C LEU A 13 -17.95 -28.12 -18.01
N PHE A 14 -19.04 -27.36 -18.05
CA PHE A 14 -19.02 -25.91 -17.90
C PHE A 14 -18.57 -25.45 -16.49
N SER A 15 -19.05 -26.14 -15.45
CA SER A 15 -18.66 -25.84 -14.09
C SER A 15 -17.17 -26.13 -13.81
N LEU A 16 -16.63 -27.19 -14.42
CA LEU A 16 -15.20 -27.53 -14.32
C LEU A 16 -14.31 -26.48 -15.00
N ASN A 17 -14.69 -25.97 -16.17
CA ASN A 17 -13.94 -24.93 -16.87
C ASN A 17 -13.98 -23.60 -16.09
N ALA A 18 -15.11 -23.18 -15.56
CA ALA A 18 -15.23 -21.97 -14.76
C ALA A 18 -14.42 -22.05 -13.45
N PHE A 19 -14.36 -23.23 -12.83
CA PHE A 19 -13.55 -23.44 -11.63
C PHE A 19 -12.04 -23.45 -11.93
N ALA A 20 -11.63 -24.04 -13.05
CA ALA A 20 -10.23 -24.02 -13.49
C ALA A 20 -9.76 -22.59 -13.82
N ASP A 21 -10.59 -21.79 -14.48
CA ASP A 21 -10.31 -20.41 -14.84
C ASP A 21 -10.14 -19.51 -13.59
N SER A 22 -11.02 -19.69 -12.61
CA SER A 22 -10.90 -19.01 -11.30
C SER A 22 -9.61 -19.39 -10.55
N MET A 23 -9.23 -20.66 -10.54
CA MET A 23 -7.98 -21.09 -9.89
C MET A 23 -6.75 -20.54 -10.58
N THR A 24 -6.72 -20.48 -11.91
CA THR A 24 -5.57 -19.91 -12.64
C THR A 24 -5.43 -18.42 -12.37
N HIS A 25 -6.52 -17.68 -12.33
CA HIS A 25 -6.53 -16.25 -12.00
C HIS A 25 -5.96 -15.96 -10.62
N ASP A 26 -6.35 -16.72 -9.59
CA ASP A 26 -5.82 -16.56 -8.23
C ASP A 26 -4.32 -16.84 -8.15
N ILE A 27 -3.84 -17.83 -8.90
CA ILE A 27 -2.42 -18.17 -8.99
C ILE A 27 -1.63 -17.04 -9.67
N ASP A 28 -2.15 -16.46 -10.72
CA ASP A 28 -1.50 -15.35 -11.44
C ASP A 28 -1.39 -14.11 -10.56
N ILE A 29 -2.44 -13.76 -9.81
CA ILE A 29 -2.40 -12.67 -8.84
C ILE A 29 -1.38 -12.96 -7.73
N GLN A 30 -1.39 -14.16 -7.16
CA GLN A 30 -0.40 -14.52 -6.14
C GLN A 30 1.03 -14.41 -6.67
N ASN A 31 1.30 -14.91 -7.89
CA ASN A 31 2.61 -14.83 -8.52
C ASN A 31 3.05 -13.37 -8.76
N ARG A 32 2.13 -12.50 -9.17
CA ARG A 32 2.41 -11.07 -9.36
C ARG A 32 2.73 -10.40 -8.03
N ILE A 33 1.97 -10.66 -6.97
CA ILE A 33 2.21 -10.16 -5.62
C ILE A 33 3.57 -10.65 -5.11
N ASP A 34 3.89 -11.92 -5.29
CA ASP A 34 5.17 -12.51 -4.87
C ASP A 34 6.33 -11.87 -5.64
N SER A 35 6.22 -11.73 -6.95
CA SER A 35 7.24 -11.10 -7.79
C SER A 35 7.56 -9.67 -7.34
N ILE A 36 6.54 -8.82 -7.18
CA ILE A 36 6.70 -7.43 -6.75
C ILE A 36 7.20 -7.38 -5.30
N GLY A 37 6.62 -8.18 -4.41
CA GLY A 37 6.99 -8.21 -3.01
C GLY A 37 8.44 -8.67 -2.78
N PHE A 38 8.89 -9.72 -3.45
CA PHE A 38 10.27 -10.19 -3.37
C PHE A 38 11.24 -9.21 -4.03
N ASN A 39 10.86 -8.53 -5.12
CA ASN A 39 11.68 -7.46 -5.68
C ASN A 39 11.90 -6.34 -4.66
N ILE A 40 10.85 -5.90 -3.94
CA ILE A 40 10.97 -4.90 -2.87
C ILE A 40 11.91 -5.39 -1.76
N LEU A 41 11.75 -6.64 -1.29
CA LEU A 41 12.60 -7.19 -0.25
C LEU A 41 14.07 -7.23 -0.67
N ASN A 42 14.36 -7.74 -1.86
CA ASN A 42 15.71 -7.92 -2.38
C ASN A 42 16.40 -6.57 -2.63
N SER A 43 15.74 -5.63 -3.30
CA SER A 43 16.28 -4.31 -3.63
C SER A 43 16.59 -3.47 -2.38
N ASN A 44 15.86 -3.73 -1.29
CA ASN A 44 16.07 -3.06 0.00
C ASN A 44 16.93 -3.87 0.98
N LYS A 45 17.52 -4.98 0.54
CA LYS A 45 18.38 -5.85 1.36
C LYS A 45 17.70 -6.31 2.66
N ILE A 46 16.40 -6.58 2.58
CA ILE A 46 15.58 -7.03 3.72
C ILE A 46 15.75 -8.54 3.87
N ASN A 47 16.70 -8.97 4.70
CA ASN A 47 17.01 -10.37 4.96
C ASN A 47 16.11 -10.98 6.06
N LYS A 48 14.82 -10.63 6.04
CA LYS A 48 13.84 -11.14 7.02
C LYS A 48 12.80 -11.98 6.30
N PRO A 49 12.37 -13.11 6.86
CA PRO A 49 11.37 -13.95 6.23
C PRO A 49 10.05 -13.19 6.18
N VAL A 50 9.60 -12.86 4.97
CA VAL A 50 8.28 -12.29 4.70
C VAL A 50 7.58 -13.18 3.69
N VAL A 51 6.32 -13.51 3.97
CA VAL A 51 5.47 -14.35 3.11
C VAL A 51 4.24 -13.56 2.74
N PHE A 52 3.95 -13.51 1.46
CA PHE A 52 2.75 -12.88 0.91
C PHE A 52 1.67 -13.94 0.70
N ARG A 53 0.43 -13.58 1.00
CA ARG A 53 -0.72 -14.45 0.81
C ARG A 53 -1.91 -13.67 0.29
N TYR A 54 -2.26 -13.94 -0.94
CA TYR A 54 -3.51 -13.47 -1.54
C TYR A 54 -4.72 -14.25 -1.01
N ARG A 55 -5.86 -13.59 -0.94
CA ARG A 55 -7.15 -14.13 -0.52
C ARG A 55 -8.23 -13.62 -1.44
N PHE A 56 -8.85 -14.52 -2.20
CA PHE A 56 -9.97 -14.23 -3.09
C PHE A 56 -11.25 -13.83 -2.36
N GLU A 57 -11.25 -13.61 -1.10
CA GLU A 57 -12.38 -13.08 -0.34
C GLU A 57 -12.18 -11.59 -0.09
N ASN A 58 -13.29 -10.84 -0.07
CA ASN A 58 -13.24 -9.42 0.28
C ASN A 58 -12.87 -9.22 1.74
N SER A 59 -12.22 -8.12 2.03
CA SER A 59 -11.94 -7.68 3.39
C SER A 59 -13.25 -7.44 4.15
N THR A 60 -13.20 -7.58 5.46
CA THR A 60 -14.33 -7.35 6.36
C THR A 60 -13.91 -6.42 7.49
N LYS A 61 -14.87 -5.98 8.31
CA LYS A 61 -14.57 -5.19 9.51
C LYS A 61 -13.49 -5.85 10.40
N PHE A 62 -13.42 -7.19 10.39
CA PHE A 62 -12.50 -7.97 11.24
C PHE A 62 -11.31 -8.56 10.49
N LYS A 63 -11.41 -8.69 9.16
CA LYS A 63 -10.37 -9.25 8.29
C LYS A 63 -9.97 -8.19 7.28
N LYS A 64 -8.78 -7.63 7.42
CA LYS A 64 -8.23 -6.61 6.51
C LYS A 64 -6.83 -7.00 6.06
N SER A 65 -6.46 -6.55 4.89
CA SER A 65 -5.09 -6.68 4.41
C SER A 65 -4.11 -6.05 5.38
N GLY A 66 -3.07 -6.79 5.72
CA GLY A 66 -2.10 -6.30 6.67
C GLY A 66 -0.99 -7.29 7.01
N ALA A 67 -0.02 -6.83 7.77
CA ALA A 67 1.09 -7.61 8.27
C ALA A 67 0.79 -8.16 9.66
N LYS A 68 0.99 -9.47 9.84
CA LYS A 68 0.97 -10.13 11.14
C LYS A 68 2.24 -10.99 11.28
N GLY A 69 3.22 -10.46 12.01
CA GLY A 69 4.57 -11.04 12.04
C GLY A 69 5.18 -11.02 10.63
N HIS A 70 5.66 -12.15 10.17
CA HIS A 70 6.28 -12.33 8.85
C HIS A 70 5.26 -12.54 7.70
N LYS A 71 3.97 -12.66 8.01
CA LYS A 71 2.94 -12.92 7.01
C LYS A 71 2.19 -11.64 6.66
N ILE A 72 2.19 -11.31 5.38
CA ILE A 72 1.38 -10.25 4.80
C ILE A 72 0.20 -10.92 4.07
N THR A 73 -1.01 -10.61 4.50
CA THR A 73 -2.23 -11.08 3.84
C THR A 73 -2.82 -9.94 3.03
N ILE A 74 -3.19 -10.22 1.78
CA ILE A 74 -3.80 -9.30 0.82
C ILE A 74 -5.17 -9.85 0.44
N TYR A 75 -6.22 -9.06 0.66
CA TYR A 75 -7.57 -9.40 0.25
C TYR A 75 -7.86 -8.85 -1.14
N ASP A 76 -8.77 -9.51 -1.86
CA ASP A 76 -9.07 -9.21 -3.25
C ASP A 76 -9.51 -7.75 -3.47
N ASP A 77 -10.41 -7.25 -2.67
CA ASP A 77 -10.91 -5.88 -2.74
C ASP A 77 -9.79 -4.83 -2.57
N ASP A 78 -8.82 -5.08 -1.69
CA ASP A 78 -7.66 -4.21 -1.52
C ASP A 78 -6.70 -4.29 -2.72
N TYR A 79 -6.52 -5.51 -3.30
CA TYR A 79 -5.71 -5.72 -4.50
C TYR A 79 -6.32 -5.05 -5.74
N MET A 80 -7.63 -5.19 -5.93
CA MET A 80 -8.36 -4.64 -7.08
C MET A 80 -8.41 -3.11 -7.11
N HIS A 81 -8.08 -2.44 -6.01
CA HIS A 81 -7.90 -0.99 -6.02
C HIS A 81 -6.61 -0.53 -6.71
N ALA A 82 -5.63 -1.41 -6.89
CA ALA A 82 -4.40 -1.09 -7.58
C ALA A 82 -4.55 -1.30 -9.10
N GLU A 83 -4.32 -0.26 -9.88
CA GLU A 83 -4.48 -0.28 -11.35
C GLU A 83 -3.20 -0.73 -12.08
N ASN A 84 -2.04 -0.63 -11.43
CA ASN A 84 -0.74 -0.93 -12.02
C ASN A 84 0.26 -1.45 -10.98
N ASP A 85 1.45 -1.86 -11.44
CA ASP A 85 2.50 -2.42 -10.58
C ASP A 85 3.06 -1.40 -9.59
N ASP A 86 3.10 -0.12 -9.92
CA ASP A 86 3.54 0.93 -8.99
C ASP A 86 2.62 1.01 -7.77
N GLU A 87 1.30 0.91 -7.98
CA GLU A 87 0.31 0.93 -6.90
C GLU A 87 0.31 -0.36 -6.08
N ILE A 88 0.51 -1.52 -6.73
CA ILE A 88 0.71 -2.79 -6.02
C ILE A 88 1.98 -2.72 -5.17
N ALA A 89 3.08 -2.22 -5.74
CA ALA A 89 4.33 -2.03 -5.03
C ALA A 89 4.16 -1.06 -3.85
N ALA A 90 3.44 0.04 -4.04
CA ALA A 90 3.10 1.00 -3.00
C ALA A 90 2.35 0.34 -1.83
N PHE A 91 1.31 -0.43 -2.15
CA PHE A 91 0.53 -1.17 -1.16
C PHE A 91 1.38 -2.18 -0.40
N LEU A 92 2.17 -3.00 -1.12
CA LEU A 92 3.05 -3.99 -0.52
C LEU A 92 4.15 -3.34 0.33
N ALA A 93 4.77 -2.26 -0.15
CA ALA A 93 5.82 -1.56 0.58
C ALA A 93 5.36 -1.04 1.95
N MET A 94 4.14 -0.48 2.04
CA MET A 94 3.54 -0.08 3.32
C MET A 94 3.39 -1.28 4.27
N LYS A 95 2.96 -2.44 3.76
CA LYS A 95 2.79 -3.65 4.59
C LYS A 95 4.13 -4.28 4.96
N ILE A 96 5.10 -4.28 4.05
CA ILE A 96 6.48 -4.73 4.31
C ILE A 96 7.13 -3.86 5.37
N SER A 97 7.01 -2.53 5.28
CA SER A 97 7.53 -1.60 6.28
C SER A 97 7.00 -1.92 7.68
N ALA A 98 5.69 -2.18 7.79
CA ALA A 98 5.07 -2.58 9.06
C ALA A 98 5.57 -3.96 9.55
N ALA A 99 5.74 -4.94 8.65
CA ALA A 99 6.25 -6.26 8.98
C ALA A 99 7.71 -6.17 9.47
N VAL A 100 8.59 -5.50 8.72
CA VAL A 100 10.01 -5.34 9.05
C VAL A 100 10.19 -4.64 10.39
N LYS A 101 9.44 -3.58 10.65
CA LYS A 101 9.49 -2.87 11.93
C LYS A 101 9.14 -3.75 13.12
N SER A 102 8.27 -4.74 12.92
CA SER A 102 7.93 -5.69 13.97
C SER A 102 9.11 -6.58 14.40
N TYR A 103 10.09 -6.79 13.51
CA TYR A 103 11.31 -7.55 13.80
C TYR A 103 12.42 -6.72 14.46
N ASP A 104 12.47 -5.41 14.22
CA ASP A 104 13.58 -4.55 14.69
C ASP A 104 13.52 -4.21 16.16
N LYS A 105 12.43 -4.54 16.81
CA LYS A 105 12.24 -4.22 18.21
C LYS A 105 12.48 -5.44 19.08
N SER A 106 13.39 -5.25 20.02
CA SER A 106 13.79 -6.07 21.18
C SER A 106 13.24 -7.50 21.30
N ALA A 107 13.98 -8.35 22.01
CA ALA A 107 13.67 -9.73 22.34
C ALA A 107 12.29 -9.98 23.01
N ILE A 108 11.46 -8.95 23.19
CA ILE A 108 10.15 -9.04 23.82
C ILE A 108 9.07 -8.62 22.83
N PRO A 109 8.44 -9.56 22.08
CA PRO A 109 7.41 -9.28 21.08
C PRO A 109 6.19 -8.49 21.63
N VAL A 110 5.89 -8.64 22.90
CA VAL A 110 4.75 -7.98 23.59
C VAL A 110 4.93 -6.47 23.64
N VAL A 111 6.16 -5.98 23.92
CA VAL A 111 6.45 -4.53 24.00
C VAL A 111 6.28 -3.84 22.67
N ASN A 112 6.65 -4.50 21.58
CA ASN A 112 6.55 -3.97 20.22
C ASN A 112 5.10 -3.81 19.75
N SER A 113 4.30 -4.82 20.04
CA SER A 113 2.86 -4.80 19.74
C SER A 113 2.13 -3.73 20.59
N LEU A 114 2.56 -3.51 21.82
CA LEU A 114 1.99 -2.51 22.71
C LEU A 114 2.30 -1.09 22.25
N GLN A 115 3.57 -0.81 21.87
CA GLN A 115 3.97 0.51 21.40
C GLN A 115 3.28 0.94 20.10
N SER A 116 3.11 0.01 19.13
CA SER A 116 2.38 0.31 17.90
C SER A 116 0.88 0.55 18.15
N ARG A 117 0.33 0.00 19.24
CA ARG A 117 -1.05 0.26 19.67
C ARG A 117 -1.21 1.59 20.40
N ILE A 118 -0.17 2.04 21.12
CA ILE A 118 -0.19 3.28 21.90
C ILE A 118 0.09 4.50 21.02
N MET A 119 0.98 4.38 20.04
CA MET A 119 1.38 5.49 19.13
C MET A 119 1.17 5.14 17.65
N PRO A 120 -0.03 4.72 17.21
CA PRO A 120 -0.25 4.24 15.86
C PRO A 120 0.06 5.30 14.79
N LYS A 121 -0.27 6.57 15.03
CA LYS A 121 -0.03 7.69 14.11
C LYS A 121 1.45 7.92 13.81
N LYS A 122 2.31 7.83 14.82
CA LYS A 122 3.77 7.97 14.64
C LYS A 122 4.35 6.85 13.80
N TYR A 123 3.86 5.63 13.99
CA TYR A 123 4.30 4.48 13.20
C TYR A 123 3.80 4.54 11.77
N GLU A 124 2.59 5.04 11.54
CA GLU A 124 2.03 5.24 10.21
C GLU A 124 2.90 6.19 9.38
N VAL A 125 3.30 7.34 9.94
CA VAL A 125 4.25 8.28 9.31
C VAL A 125 5.59 7.60 8.97
N PHE A 126 6.11 6.80 9.89
CA PHE A 126 7.33 6.05 9.63
C PHE A 126 7.17 5.06 8.47
N TYR A 127 6.06 4.31 8.44
CA TYR A 127 5.81 3.34 7.39
C TYR A 127 5.60 4.01 6.03
N ASP A 128 4.92 5.13 5.98
CA ASP A 128 4.70 5.90 4.76
C ASP A 128 6.02 6.41 4.17
N LYS A 129 6.90 7.00 4.98
CA LYS A 129 8.23 7.45 4.54
C LYS A 129 9.10 6.28 4.06
N GLN A 130 9.14 5.20 4.81
CA GLN A 130 9.92 4.02 4.44
C GLN A 130 9.37 3.33 3.19
N ALA A 131 8.04 3.33 2.98
CA ALA A 131 7.44 2.78 1.79
C ALA A 131 7.87 3.53 0.52
N VAL A 132 8.02 4.86 0.58
CA VAL A 132 8.58 5.64 -0.54
C VAL A 132 9.97 5.13 -0.90
N ASP A 133 10.87 4.98 0.08
CA ASP A 133 12.22 4.50 -0.16
C ASP A 133 12.22 3.07 -0.74
N PHE A 134 11.38 2.20 -0.20
CA PHE A 134 11.28 0.81 -0.63
C PHE A 134 10.82 0.67 -2.07
N VAL A 135 9.83 1.46 -2.47
CA VAL A 135 9.28 1.49 -3.83
C VAL A 135 10.34 1.98 -4.82
N VAL A 136 11.01 3.09 -4.51
CA VAL A 136 12.04 3.67 -5.38
C VAL A 136 13.23 2.72 -5.55
N ASN A 137 13.73 2.13 -4.47
CA ASN A 137 14.84 1.19 -4.52
C ASN A 137 14.51 -0.07 -5.34
N ALA A 138 13.23 -0.45 -5.40
CA ALA A 138 12.76 -1.58 -6.19
C ALA A 138 12.45 -1.21 -7.67
N GLY A 139 12.68 0.05 -8.07
CA GLY A 139 12.49 0.51 -9.44
C GLY A 139 11.05 0.92 -9.80
N TYR A 140 10.15 1.02 -8.82
CA TYR A 140 8.77 1.48 -9.03
C TYR A 140 8.63 2.98 -8.79
N ASN A 141 7.57 3.57 -9.36
CA ASN A 141 7.28 4.98 -9.21
C ASN A 141 6.58 5.27 -7.87
N PRO A 142 7.17 6.10 -6.98
CA PRO A 142 6.61 6.38 -5.66
C PRO A 142 5.32 7.22 -5.71
N LEU A 143 4.95 7.82 -6.84
CA LEU A 143 3.67 8.50 -7.03
C LEU A 143 2.49 7.53 -6.96
N GLY A 144 2.71 6.23 -7.20
CA GLY A 144 1.75 5.17 -6.94
C GLY A 144 1.28 5.10 -5.48
N LEU A 145 2.09 5.54 -4.50
CA LEU A 145 1.63 5.68 -3.10
C LEU A 145 0.56 6.76 -2.95
N ILE A 146 0.73 7.89 -3.66
CA ILE A 146 -0.22 9.01 -3.61
C ILE A 146 -1.56 8.58 -4.22
N THR A 147 -1.54 7.99 -5.42
CA THR A 147 -2.76 7.56 -6.10
C THR A 147 -3.46 6.46 -5.34
N PHE A 148 -2.74 5.44 -4.88
CA PHE A 148 -3.31 4.32 -4.11
C PHE A 148 -3.97 4.79 -2.80
N ILE A 149 -3.29 5.64 -2.01
CA ILE A 149 -3.85 6.15 -0.75
C ILE A 149 -5.05 7.06 -1.02
N THR A 150 -5.01 7.88 -2.07
CA THR A 150 -6.13 8.75 -2.45
C THR A 150 -7.38 7.94 -2.80
N LYS A 151 -7.22 6.78 -3.46
CA LYS A 151 -8.32 5.85 -3.77
C LYS A 151 -8.88 5.13 -2.54
N THR A 152 -7.99 4.62 -1.71
CA THR A 152 -8.36 3.62 -0.70
C THR A 152 -8.62 4.19 0.69
N CYS A 153 -8.08 5.37 0.99
CA CYS A 153 -8.22 6.00 2.30
C CYS A 153 -9.23 7.14 2.26
N PRO A 154 -10.35 7.05 3.01
CA PRO A 154 -11.35 8.10 3.02
C PRO A 154 -10.77 9.39 3.62
N GLN A 155 -11.11 10.51 3.00
CA GLN A 155 -10.82 11.83 3.56
C GLN A 155 -11.65 12.06 4.83
N LYS A 156 -11.02 12.60 5.86
CA LYS A 156 -11.64 12.92 7.15
C LYS A 156 -11.32 14.35 7.53
N ASN A 157 -12.27 15.01 8.17
CA ASN A 157 -12.10 16.39 8.63
C ASN A 157 -11.35 16.49 9.96
N SER A 158 -11.21 15.39 10.69
CA SER A 158 -10.50 15.37 11.97
C SER A 158 -9.97 13.97 12.28
N ASP A 159 -8.79 13.91 12.88
CA ASP A 159 -8.17 12.66 13.36
C ASP A 159 -8.06 12.59 14.88
N PHE A 160 -8.69 13.53 15.62
CA PHE A 160 -8.53 13.64 17.08
C PHE A 160 -8.83 12.33 17.82
N ILE A 161 -9.90 11.61 17.42
CA ILE A 161 -10.29 10.32 18.01
C ILE A 161 -9.77 9.14 17.18
N SER A 162 -9.26 9.39 15.97
CA SER A 162 -8.80 8.34 15.06
C SER A 162 -7.45 7.77 15.49
N ARG A 163 -7.26 6.47 15.29
CA ARG A 163 -5.95 5.80 15.41
C ARG A 163 -5.04 6.05 14.20
N HIS A 164 -5.59 6.63 13.13
CA HIS A 164 -4.87 6.94 11.90
C HIS A 164 -4.74 8.43 11.73
N ASN A 165 -3.66 8.88 11.11
CA ASN A 165 -3.52 10.26 10.67
C ASN A 165 -4.59 10.62 9.63
N LEU A 166 -4.83 11.92 9.44
CA LEU A 166 -5.59 12.40 8.29
C LEU A 166 -4.95 11.91 7.00
N THR A 167 -5.77 11.57 6.02
CA THR A 167 -5.29 11.17 4.69
C THR A 167 -4.50 12.30 4.05
N SER A 168 -4.94 13.56 4.15
CA SER A 168 -4.22 14.74 3.72
C SER A 168 -2.81 14.84 4.33
N LYS A 169 -2.70 14.61 5.63
CA LYS A 169 -1.41 14.61 6.34
C LYS A 169 -0.47 13.50 5.85
N ARG A 170 -0.98 12.28 5.68
CA ARG A 170 -0.21 11.15 5.15
C ARG A 170 0.32 11.45 3.75
N LEU A 171 -0.55 11.96 2.88
CA LEU A 171 -0.20 12.33 1.50
C LEU A 171 0.83 13.46 1.46
N ALA A 172 0.72 14.46 2.34
CA ALA A 172 1.70 15.54 2.45
C ALA A 172 3.08 15.02 2.88
N ILE A 173 3.14 14.09 3.83
CA ILE A 173 4.39 13.47 4.29
C ILE A 173 5.05 12.62 3.20
N ILE A 174 4.26 11.85 2.44
CA ILE A 174 4.73 11.08 1.28
C ILE A 174 5.27 12.04 0.21
N TYR A 175 4.50 13.09 -0.12
CA TYR A 175 4.92 14.09 -1.08
C TYR A 175 6.21 14.82 -0.66
N GLU A 176 6.32 15.22 0.61
CA GLU A 176 7.56 15.80 1.17
C GLU A 176 8.75 14.86 0.96
N ARG A 177 8.59 13.55 1.24
CA ARG A 177 9.66 12.56 1.04
C ARG A 177 10.07 12.46 -0.43
N ILE A 178 9.10 12.41 -1.34
CA ILE A 178 9.37 12.36 -2.79
C ILE A 178 10.03 13.67 -3.25
N PHE A 179 9.50 14.82 -2.84
CA PHE A 179 9.99 16.13 -3.25
C PHE A 179 11.45 16.35 -2.81
N THR A 180 11.79 15.94 -1.57
CA THR A 180 13.12 16.19 -1.00
C THR A 180 14.16 15.16 -1.39
N GLN A 181 13.79 13.89 -1.58
CA GLN A 181 14.74 12.80 -1.81
C GLN A 181 14.72 12.28 -3.25
N TYR A 182 13.59 12.41 -3.95
CA TYR A 182 13.37 11.82 -5.26
C TYR A 182 12.68 12.78 -6.24
N PRO A 183 13.15 14.06 -6.39
CA PRO A 183 12.46 15.09 -7.17
C PRO A 183 12.30 14.73 -8.65
N TYR A 184 13.11 13.82 -9.16
CA TYR A 184 13.03 13.31 -10.53
C TYR A 184 11.61 12.81 -10.89
N PHE A 185 10.92 12.12 -9.98
CA PHE A 185 9.58 11.59 -10.24
C PHE A 185 8.51 12.68 -10.35
N LEU A 186 8.74 13.84 -9.75
CA LEU A 186 7.84 14.99 -9.89
C LEU A 186 8.09 15.76 -11.20
N THR A 187 9.35 15.84 -11.64
CA THR A 187 9.72 16.47 -12.91
C THR A 187 9.26 15.62 -14.10
N ASN A 188 9.43 14.28 -13.99
CA ASN A 188 9.01 13.30 -15.01
C ASN A 188 7.75 12.57 -14.55
N ASN A 189 6.69 13.33 -14.27
CA ASN A 189 5.49 12.83 -13.64
C ASN A 189 4.57 12.11 -14.63
N VAL A 190 4.63 10.78 -14.65
CA VAL A 190 3.75 9.93 -15.48
C VAL A 190 2.30 9.90 -14.98
N TYR A 191 2.04 10.32 -13.74
CA TYR A 191 0.72 10.37 -13.12
C TYR A 191 0.01 11.73 -13.29
N ILE A 192 0.59 12.66 -14.05
CA ILE A 192 0.05 14.03 -14.16
C ILE A 192 -1.40 14.08 -14.67
N HIS A 193 -1.82 13.11 -15.47
CA HIS A 193 -3.18 12.99 -15.99
C HIS A 193 -4.06 11.97 -15.24
N ASN A 194 -3.56 11.39 -14.14
CA ASN A 194 -4.33 10.46 -13.33
C ASN A 194 -5.29 11.26 -12.43
N ASP A 195 -6.57 10.90 -12.42
CA ASP A 195 -7.63 11.63 -11.70
C ASP A 195 -7.39 11.67 -10.19
N TYR A 196 -6.87 10.61 -9.60
CA TYR A 196 -6.55 10.53 -8.17
C TYR A 196 -5.34 11.40 -7.82
N TYR A 197 -4.37 11.47 -8.72
CA TYR A 197 -3.24 12.37 -8.54
C TYR A 197 -3.67 13.83 -8.68
N GLN A 198 -4.53 14.17 -9.63
CA GLN A 198 -5.11 15.50 -9.78
C GLN A 198 -5.95 15.89 -8.54
N ASN A 199 -6.75 14.96 -8.02
CA ASN A 199 -7.49 15.15 -6.77
C ASN A 199 -6.54 15.47 -5.59
N PHE A 200 -5.44 14.71 -5.47
CA PHE A 200 -4.40 15.03 -4.48
C PHE A 200 -3.84 16.45 -4.69
N LEU A 201 -3.48 16.84 -5.91
CA LEU A 201 -2.93 18.17 -6.18
C LEU A 201 -3.89 19.29 -5.77
N LEU A 202 -5.18 19.13 -6.04
CA LEU A 202 -6.21 20.12 -5.65
C LEU A 202 -6.36 20.22 -4.14
N ASN A 203 -6.38 19.10 -3.44
CA ASN A 203 -6.61 19.07 -2.00
C ASN A 203 -5.35 19.32 -1.14
N SER A 204 -4.15 19.36 -1.74
CA SER A 204 -2.88 19.54 -1.03
C SER A 204 -2.22 20.89 -1.24
N ILE A 205 -2.90 21.85 -1.84
CA ILE A 205 -2.31 23.16 -2.22
C ILE A 205 -1.63 23.82 -1.01
N ASN A 206 -2.31 23.91 0.13
CA ASN A 206 -1.77 24.54 1.33
C ASN A 206 -0.56 23.78 1.89
N ASN A 207 -0.65 22.46 2.00
CA ASN A 207 0.45 21.63 2.51
C ASN A 207 1.68 21.69 1.60
N ARG A 208 1.49 21.71 0.27
CA ARG A 208 2.60 21.85 -0.69
C ARG A 208 3.24 23.23 -0.64
N LYS A 209 2.44 24.28 -0.48
CA LYS A 209 2.95 25.64 -0.30
C LYS A 209 3.78 25.77 0.98
N LEU A 210 3.33 25.20 2.09
CA LEU A 210 4.12 25.15 3.34
C LEU A 210 5.48 24.46 3.14
N LEU A 211 5.53 23.38 2.36
CA LEU A 211 6.77 22.71 2.03
C LEU A 211 7.68 23.57 1.15
N GLU A 212 7.15 24.18 0.09
CA GLU A 212 7.90 25.08 -0.80
C GLU A 212 8.47 26.26 -0.03
N ASP A 213 7.70 26.91 0.84
CA ASP A 213 8.13 28.02 1.66
C ASP A 213 9.23 27.59 2.64
N LYS A 214 9.09 26.44 3.29
CA LYS A 214 10.12 25.88 4.17
C LYS A 214 11.46 25.72 3.46
N LEU A 215 11.44 25.16 2.26
CA LEU A 215 12.65 24.91 1.48
C LEU A 215 13.24 26.22 0.92
N LYS A 216 12.40 27.12 0.42
CA LYS A 216 12.81 28.40 -0.14
C LYS A 216 13.50 29.28 0.91
N TYR A 217 12.98 29.30 2.14
CA TYR A 217 13.51 30.14 3.22
C TYR A 217 14.42 29.38 4.19
N ASN A 218 14.71 28.09 3.90
CA ASN A 218 15.56 27.21 4.72
C ASN A 218 15.14 27.15 6.19
N TYR A 219 13.83 27.05 6.43
CA TYR A 219 13.31 26.94 7.79
C TYR A 219 13.62 25.56 8.41
N HIS A 220 14.10 25.54 9.64
CA HIS A 220 14.49 24.32 10.35
C HIS A 220 13.38 23.71 11.23
N TYR A 221 12.15 24.23 11.15
CA TYR A 221 11.02 23.66 11.90
C TYR A 221 10.37 22.48 11.19
N GLU A 222 9.74 21.61 11.96
CA GLU A 222 8.92 20.53 11.44
C GLU A 222 7.57 21.07 10.96
N ILE A 223 7.15 20.70 9.75
CA ILE A 223 5.86 21.14 9.20
C ILE A 223 4.74 20.34 9.88
N HIS A 224 3.76 21.03 10.41
CA HIS A 224 2.51 20.44 10.87
C HIS A 224 1.50 20.46 9.72
N TYR A 225 1.40 19.37 9.01
CA TYR A 225 0.44 19.19 7.91
C TYR A 225 -0.97 18.96 8.47
N GLU A 226 -1.97 19.51 7.74
CA GLU A 226 -3.40 19.38 8.00
C GLU A 226 -4.06 18.37 7.05
#